data_be827e7a35486e9bc43793252d857dcd
#
_entry.id   be827e7a35486e9bc43793252d857dcd
#
_cell.length_a   1.000
_cell.length_b   1.000
_cell.length_c   1.000
_cell.angle_alpha   90.00
_cell.angle_beta   90.00
_cell.angle_gamma   90.00
#
_symmetry.space_group_name_H-M   'P 1'
#
loop_
_entity.id
_entity.type
_entity.pdbx_description
1 polymer ?
#
loop_
_entity_poly.entity_id
_entity_poly.type
_entity_poly.pdbx_seq_one_letter_code
_entity_poly.pdbx_strand_id
1 'polypeptide(L)'
;MTDRSGIICAGNWIVDLVHDVDRWPNESELVRIGTQARGVGGGAANVITTLAKLETGLSLYPMGAIGKDEYGEFILNECRLLGLPTSGLKSKAGVATAHTHVMSVAGQSRTFFYQGGANDMLTIDDFPE
;
A
#
# COMPACT_ATOMS: atom_id res chain seq x y z
N MET A 1 23.47 1.32 26.91
CA MET A 1 23.22 1.22 25.45
C MET A 1 21.86 0.59 25.26
N THR A 2 20.93 1.28 24.66
CA THR A 2 19.68 0.65 24.22
C THR A 2 20.02 -0.25 23.04
N ASP A 3 19.84 -1.56 23.19
CA ASP A 3 19.94 -2.50 22.07
C ASP A 3 18.90 -2.11 21.00
N ARG A 4 19.40 -1.52 19.95
CA ARG A 4 18.57 -1.24 18.77
C ARG A 4 18.47 -2.52 17.97
N SER A 5 17.27 -3.10 17.91
CA SER A 5 17.00 -4.32 17.16
C SER A 5 15.73 -4.16 16.34
N GLY A 6 15.70 -4.86 15.19
CA GLY A 6 14.55 -4.84 14.28
C GLY A 6 14.75 -3.93 13.07
N ILE A 7 13.70 -3.90 12.24
CA ILE A 7 13.68 -3.16 10.98
C ILE A 7 12.45 -2.25 10.93
N ILE A 8 12.68 -0.99 10.66
CA ILE A 8 11.62 -0.03 10.32
C ILE A 8 11.53 0.03 8.80
N CYS A 9 10.32 -0.18 8.26
CA CYS A 9 10.02 0.08 6.86
C CYS A 9 9.08 1.29 6.79
N ALA A 10 9.64 2.42 6.41
CA ALA A 10 8.96 3.69 6.38
C ALA A 10 8.77 4.18 4.94
N GLY A 11 7.62 4.74 4.62
CA GLY A 11 7.33 5.31 3.31
C GLY A 11 5.91 5.05 2.83
N ASN A 12 5.78 4.77 1.54
CA ASN A 12 4.49 4.66 0.88
C ASN A 12 3.76 3.35 1.20
N TRP A 13 2.48 3.51 1.53
CA TRP A 13 1.48 2.47 1.69
C TRP A 13 0.34 2.74 0.73
N ILE A 14 0.05 1.80 -0.15
CA ILE A 14 -0.86 1.99 -1.29
C ILE A 14 -1.79 0.79 -1.38
N VAL A 15 -3.06 1.01 -1.69
CA VAL A 15 -3.95 -0.06 -2.12
C VAL A 15 -3.92 -0.14 -3.64
N ASP A 16 -3.47 -1.26 -4.17
CA ASP A 16 -3.48 -1.54 -5.60
C ASP A 16 -4.79 -2.25 -5.98
N LEU A 17 -5.53 -1.65 -6.90
CA LEU A 17 -6.74 -2.19 -7.50
C LEU A 17 -6.39 -2.65 -8.91
N VAL A 18 -6.16 -3.94 -9.07
CA VAL A 18 -5.76 -4.52 -10.35
C VAL A 18 -6.99 -4.90 -11.15
N HIS A 19 -7.06 -4.42 -12.38
CA HIS A 19 -8.16 -4.65 -13.32
C HIS A 19 -7.62 -5.30 -14.58
N ASP A 20 -8.06 -6.51 -14.88
CA ASP A 20 -7.75 -7.15 -16.15
C ASP A 20 -8.79 -6.72 -17.19
N VAL A 21 -8.31 -6.20 -18.31
CA VAL A 21 -9.13 -5.76 -19.42
C VAL A 21 -8.65 -6.41 -20.73
N ASP A 22 -9.55 -6.64 -21.66
CA ASP A 22 -9.23 -7.36 -22.91
C ASP A 22 -8.33 -6.51 -23.83
N ARG A 23 -8.54 -5.21 -23.83
CA ARG A 23 -7.80 -4.25 -24.66
C ARG A 23 -7.84 -2.85 -24.05
N TRP A 24 -6.98 -1.97 -24.51
CA TRP A 24 -7.10 -0.54 -24.25
C TRP A 24 -8.27 0.04 -25.02
N PRO A 25 -9.18 0.81 -24.37
CA PRO A 25 -10.21 1.52 -25.08
C PRO A 25 -9.63 2.70 -25.87
N ASN A 26 -10.28 3.04 -26.97
CA ASN A 26 -10.10 4.37 -27.55
C ASN A 26 -10.84 5.41 -26.72
N GLU A 27 -10.60 6.70 -27.01
CA GLU A 27 -11.34 7.78 -26.37
C GLU A 27 -12.85 7.57 -26.51
N SER A 28 -13.58 7.77 -25.41
CA SER A 28 -15.04 7.59 -25.30
C SER A 28 -15.54 6.16 -25.48
N GLU A 29 -14.69 5.17 -25.60
CA GLU A 29 -15.09 3.76 -25.61
C GLU A 29 -15.22 3.18 -24.20
N LEU A 30 -16.11 2.22 -24.07
CA LEU A 30 -16.25 1.37 -22.88
C LEU A 30 -15.57 0.02 -23.12
N VAL A 31 -14.74 -0.40 -22.16
CA VAL A 31 -14.17 -1.75 -22.12
C VAL A 31 -14.59 -2.43 -20.83
N ARG A 32 -14.94 -3.69 -20.92
CA ARG A 32 -15.32 -4.49 -19.76
C ARG A 32 -14.10 -4.90 -18.96
N ILE A 33 -14.20 -4.77 -17.63
CA ILE A 33 -13.24 -5.38 -16.71
C ILE A 33 -13.62 -6.86 -16.55
N GLY A 34 -12.69 -7.76 -16.80
CA GLY A 34 -12.85 -9.20 -16.64
C GLY A 34 -12.70 -9.61 -15.18
N THR A 35 -11.50 -9.47 -14.63
CA THR A 35 -11.22 -9.78 -13.23
C THR A 35 -10.71 -8.56 -12.47
N GLN A 36 -10.93 -8.58 -11.18
CA GLN A 36 -10.41 -7.56 -10.27
C GLN A 36 -9.71 -8.21 -9.08
N ALA A 37 -8.59 -7.64 -8.67
CA ALA A 37 -7.90 -8.02 -7.46
C ALA A 37 -7.53 -6.77 -6.66
N ARG A 38 -7.36 -6.93 -5.36
CA ARG A 38 -6.92 -5.88 -4.46
C ARG A 38 -5.75 -6.38 -3.64
N GLY A 39 -4.73 -5.54 -3.48
CA GLY A 39 -3.55 -5.85 -2.68
C GLY A 39 -2.95 -4.61 -2.05
N VAL A 40 -2.03 -4.81 -1.14
CA VAL A 40 -1.24 -3.73 -0.56
C VAL A 40 0.07 -3.61 -1.33
N GLY A 41 0.39 -2.38 -1.74
CA GLY A 41 1.62 -2.01 -2.43
C GLY A 41 2.32 -0.82 -1.78
N GLY A 42 3.32 -0.33 -2.47
CA GLY A 42 4.22 0.72 -1.99
C GLY A 42 5.53 0.13 -1.47
N GLY A 43 6.61 0.90 -1.56
CA GLY A 43 7.96 0.42 -1.26
C GLY A 43 8.10 -0.12 0.17
N ALA A 44 7.63 0.64 1.16
CA ALA A 44 7.67 0.23 2.57
C ALA A 44 6.84 -1.03 2.81
N ALA A 45 5.62 -1.08 2.27
CA ALA A 45 4.72 -2.21 2.42
C ALA A 45 5.31 -3.48 1.79
N ASN A 46 5.83 -3.40 0.57
CA ASN A 46 6.40 -4.54 -0.14
C ASN A 46 7.58 -5.16 0.60
N VAL A 47 8.48 -4.33 1.14
CA VAL A 47 9.65 -4.82 1.90
C VAL A 47 9.19 -5.50 3.18
N ILE A 48 8.36 -4.84 3.99
CA ILE A 48 8.01 -5.38 5.31
C ILE A 48 7.12 -6.62 5.22
N THR A 49 6.21 -6.68 4.26
CA THR A 49 5.37 -7.86 4.05
C THR A 49 6.19 -9.05 3.57
N THR A 50 7.19 -8.82 2.75
CA THR A 50 8.15 -9.87 2.34
C THR A 50 8.94 -10.38 3.53
N LEU A 51 9.50 -9.49 4.35
CA LEU A 51 10.24 -9.87 5.56
C LEU A 51 9.36 -10.63 6.56
N ALA A 52 8.11 -10.22 6.73
CA ALA A 52 7.17 -10.92 7.60
C ALA A 52 6.91 -12.35 7.12
N LYS A 53 6.70 -12.54 5.82
CA LYS A 53 6.47 -13.87 5.21
C LYS A 53 7.71 -14.77 5.25
N LEU A 54 8.89 -14.20 5.30
CA LEU A 54 10.14 -14.96 5.43
C LEU A 54 10.40 -15.44 6.86
N GLU A 55 9.57 -15.04 7.82
CA GLU A 55 9.68 -15.46 9.24
C GLU A 55 11.10 -15.29 9.81
N THR A 56 11.71 -14.14 9.52
CA THR A 56 13.12 -13.87 9.85
C THR A 56 13.45 -13.82 11.35
N GLY A 57 12.42 -13.77 12.20
CA GLY A 57 12.57 -13.58 13.66
C GLY A 57 12.93 -12.14 14.06
N LEU A 58 13.02 -11.23 13.10
CA LEU A 58 13.29 -9.81 13.36
C LEU A 58 12.01 -9.08 13.78
N SER A 59 12.15 -8.13 14.70
CA SER A 59 11.06 -7.20 14.99
C SER A 59 10.88 -6.25 13.81
N LEU A 60 9.65 -6.18 13.29
CA LEU A 60 9.32 -5.41 12.09
C LEU A 60 8.36 -4.27 12.46
N TYR A 61 8.65 -3.06 11.99
CA TYR A 61 7.90 -1.86 12.33
C TYR A 61 7.44 -1.12 11.06
N PRO A 62 6.17 -1.33 10.63
CA PRO A 62 5.58 -0.56 9.53
C PRO A 62 5.42 0.90 9.91
N MET A 63 5.81 1.81 9.04
CA MET A 63 5.62 3.25 9.22
C MET A 63 5.16 3.92 7.94
N GLY A 64 4.20 4.84 8.06
CA GLY A 64 3.66 5.57 6.94
C GLY A 64 2.36 6.28 7.30
N ALA A 65 1.63 6.73 6.28
CA ALA A 65 0.36 7.41 6.44
C ALA A 65 -0.76 6.72 5.66
N ILE A 66 -1.93 6.67 6.27
CA ILE A 66 -3.17 6.15 5.68
C ILE A 66 -4.31 7.15 5.93
N GLY A 67 -5.36 7.08 5.14
CA GLY A 67 -6.61 7.80 5.40
C GLY A 67 -7.51 7.06 6.39
N LYS A 68 -8.56 7.75 6.85
CA LYS A 68 -9.64 7.14 7.65
C LYS A 68 -10.74 6.63 6.71
N ASP A 69 -10.45 5.61 5.94
CA ASP A 69 -11.33 5.06 4.93
C ASP A 69 -11.20 3.53 4.83
N GLU A 70 -12.00 2.95 3.98
CA GLU A 70 -12.00 1.51 3.69
C GLU A 70 -10.62 0.98 3.27
N TYR A 71 -9.86 1.76 2.50
CA TYR A 71 -8.53 1.35 2.07
C TYR A 71 -7.51 1.38 3.20
N GLY A 72 -7.62 2.37 4.09
CA GLY A 72 -6.82 2.43 5.30
C GLY A 72 -7.07 1.22 6.20
N GLU A 73 -8.33 0.87 6.43
CA GLU A 73 -8.68 -0.34 7.18
C GLU A 73 -8.20 -1.63 6.50
N PHE A 74 -8.25 -1.68 5.18
CA PHE A 74 -7.70 -2.82 4.43
C PHE A 74 -6.20 -2.99 4.70
N ILE A 75 -5.42 -1.93 4.62
CA ILE A 75 -3.97 -1.96 4.93
C ILE A 75 -3.73 -2.44 6.37
N LEU A 76 -4.47 -1.88 7.34
CA LEU A 76 -4.33 -2.28 8.74
C LEU A 76 -4.65 -3.76 8.96
N ASN A 77 -5.68 -4.27 8.29
CA ASN A 77 -6.06 -5.67 8.39
C ASN A 77 -4.99 -6.60 7.78
N GLU A 78 -4.43 -6.25 6.63
CA GLU A 78 -3.32 -7.02 6.03
C GLU A 78 -2.09 -7.05 6.95
N CYS A 79 -1.75 -5.92 7.60
CA CYS A 79 -0.70 -5.89 8.61
C CYS A 79 -1.01 -6.83 9.78
N ARG A 80 -2.23 -6.79 10.32
CA ARG A 80 -2.65 -7.65 11.44
C ARG A 80 -2.57 -9.13 11.08
N LEU A 81 -2.98 -9.51 9.87
CA LEU A 81 -2.89 -10.89 9.39
C LEU A 81 -1.45 -11.40 9.32
N LEU A 82 -0.49 -10.51 9.10
CA LEU A 82 0.95 -10.82 9.09
C LEU A 82 1.61 -10.69 10.47
N GLY A 83 0.84 -10.38 11.52
CA GLY A 83 1.37 -10.15 12.87
C GLY A 83 2.19 -8.87 13.00
N LEU A 84 2.04 -7.93 12.09
CA LEU A 84 2.75 -6.65 12.11
C LEU A 84 2.05 -5.65 13.03
N PRO A 85 2.80 -4.86 13.83
CA PRO A 85 2.22 -3.76 14.62
C PRO A 85 1.73 -2.65 13.68
N THR A 86 0.64 -1.99 14.03
CA THR A 86 0.01 -0.96 13.20
C THR A 86 0.16 0.46 13.74
N SER A 87 0.78 0.63 14.91
CA SER A 87 0.92 1.94 15.59
C SER A 87 1.74 2.97 14.80
N GLY A 88 2.64 2.52 13.92
CA GLY A 88 3.44 3.38 13.06
C GLY A 88 2.73 3.86 11.79
N LEU A 89 1.54 3.31 11.48
CA LEU A 89 0.72 3.77 10.37
C LEU A 89 -0.19 4.89 10.86
N LYS A 90 0.16 6.13 10.52
CA LYS A 90 -0.53 7.32 11.02
C LYS A 90 -1.78 7.63 10.19
N SER A 91 -2.91 7.75 10.86
CA SER A 91 -4.16 8.11 10.21
C SER A 91 -4.25 9.63 10.00
N LYS A 92 -4.40 10.05 8.76
CA LYS A 92 -4.56 11.45 8.36
C LYS A 92 -6.03 11.75 8.10
N ALA A 93 -6.56 12.77 8.78
CA ALA A 93 -7.95 13.18 8.60
C ALA A 93 -8.13 13.97 7.30
N GLY A 94 -9.29 13.80 6.65
CA GLY A 94 -9.69 14.60 5.49
C GLY A 94 -9.00 14.24 4.18
N VAL A 95 -8.21 13.17 4.15
CA VAL A 95 -7.54 12.67 2.94
C VAL A 95 -7.79 11.17 2.76
N ALA A 96 -7.85 10.73 1.51
CA ALA A 96 -7.98 9.32 1.20
C ALA A 96 -6.67 8.58 1.41
N THR A 97 -6.74 7.28 1.70
CA THR A 97 -5.58 6.40 1.59
C THR A 97 -5.09 6.36 0.14
N ALA A 98 -3.79 6.41 -0.04
CA ALA A 98 -3.22 6.29 -1.38
C ALA A 98 -3.65 5.00 -2.07
N HIS A 99 -4.02 5.10 -3.33
CA HIS A 99 -4.41 3.94 -4.11
C HIS A 99 -4.03 4.08 -5.58
N THR A 100 -3.93 2.94 -6.24
CA THR A 100 -3.59 2.85 -7.65
C THR A 100 -4.60 1.98 -8.36
N HIS A 101 -5.16 2.47 -9.45
CA HIS A 101 -5.84 1.61 -10.42
C HIS A 101 -4.79 1.10 -11.40
N VAL A 102 -4.56 -0.20 -11.38
CA VAL A 102 -3.61 -0.89 -12.25
C VAL A 102 -4.40 -1.54 -13.37
N MET A 103 -4.24 -1.04 -14.58
CA MET A 103 -4.86 -1.63 -15.76
C MET A 103 -3.89 -2.62 -16.40
N SER A 104 -4.34 -3.85 -16.58
CA SER A 104 -3.59 -4.96 -17.12
C SER A 104 -4.26 -5.46 -18.40
N VAL A 105 -3.54 -5.41 -19.50
CA VAL A 105 -3.94 -6.01 -20.78
C VAL A 105 -2.99 -7.16 -21.07
N ALA A 106 -3.51 -8.34 -21.37
CA ALA A 106 -2.69 -9.53 -21.63
C ALA A 106 -1.65 -9.27 -22.72
N GLY A 107 -0.40 -9.62 -22.45
CA GLY A 107 0.73 -9.42 -23.37
C GLY A 107 1.24 -7.98 -23.52
N GLN A 108 0.74 -7.06 -22.68
CA GLN A 108 1.18 -5.65 -22.67
C GLN A 108 1.71 -5.24 -21.30
N SER A 109 2.41 -4.10 -21.23
CA SER A 109 2.83 -3.49 -19.97
C SER A 109 1.61 -2.94 -19.22
N ARG A 110 1.64 -3.02 -17.89
CA ARG A 110 0.62 -2.43 -17.03
C ARG A 110 0.69 -0.90 -17.06
N THR A 111 -0.46 -0.27 -16.90
CA THR A 111 -0.58 1.18 -16.75
C THR A 111 -1.24 1.51 -15.42
N PHE A 112 -0.84 2.62 -14.83
CA PHE A 112 -1.18 2.97 -13.46
C PHE A 112 -1.86 4.34 -13.40
N PHE A 113 -2.95 4.42 -12.64
CA PHE A 113 -3.59 5.69 -12.27
C PHE A 113 -3.48 5.82 -10.75
N TYR A 114 -2.64 6.73 -10.28
CA TYR A 114 -2.26 6.84 -8.88
C TYR A 114 -2.87 8.08 -8.22
N GLN A 115 -3.41 7.89 -7.01
CA GLN A 115 -3.77 8.96 -6.10
C GLN A 115 -2.87 8.88 -4.86
N GLY A 116 -2.11 9.95 -4.59
CA GLY A 116 -1.15 10.01 -3.48
C GLY A 116 -1.80 10.09 -2.10
N GLY A 117 -2.88 10.87 -1.98
CA GLY A 117 -3.68 10.92 -0.76
C GLY A 117 -2.84 11.12 0.51
N ALA A 118 -3.00 10.23 1.48
CA ALA A 118 -2.30 10.30 2.76
C ALA A 118 -0.77 10.20 2.63
N ASN A 119 -0.24 9.54 1.60
CA ASN A 119 1.21 9.49 1.38
C ASN A 119 1.81 10.88 1.14
N ASP A 120 1.08 11.76 0.45
CA ASP A 120 1.52 13.13 0.17
C ASP A 120 1.53 14.02 1.44
N MET A 121 0.89 13.53 2.52
CA MET A 121 0.82 14.21 3.81
C MET A 121 1.85 13.70 4.83
N LEU A 122 2.71 12.76 4.42
CA LEU A 122 3.74 12.20 5.30
C LEU A 122 4.86 13.22 5.51
N THR A 123 5.19 13.47 6.76
CA THR A 123 6.24 14.41 7.15
C THR A 123 7.24 13.75 8.09
N ILE A 124 8.36 14.42 8.34
CA ILE A 124 9.37 13.90 9.27
C ILE A 124 8.82 13.73 10.69
N ASP A 125 7.84 14.54 11.08
CA ASP A 125 7.21 14.49 12.40
C ASP A 125 6.36 13.23 12.62
N ASP A 126 6.05 12.50 11.56
CA ASP A 126 5.33 11.23 11.63
C ASP A 126 6.24 10.06 12.05
N PHE A 127 7.54 10.28 12.11
CA PHE A 127 8.53 9.28 12.50
C PHE A 127 9.06 9.51 13.92
N PRO A 128 9.44 8.44 14.65
CA PRO A 128 10.06 8.59 15.96
C PRO A 128 11.47 9.21 15.82
N GLU A 129 11.88 9.95 16.87
CA GLU A 129 13.23 10.50 17.01
C GLU A 129 14.32 9.41 17.12
#